data_44477114075e0045d88b24837d09bade
#
_entry.id   44477114075e0045d88b24837d09bade
#
_cell.length_a   1.000
_cell.length_b   1.000
_cell.length_c   1.000
_cell.angle_alpha   90.00
_cell.angle_beta   90.00
_cell.angle_gamma   90.00
#
_symmetry.space_group_name_H-M   'P 1'
#
loop_
_entity.id
_entity.type
_entity.pdbx_description
1 polymer ?
#
loop_
_entity_poly.entity_id
_entity_poly.type
_entity_poly.pdbx_seq_one_letter_code
_entity_poly.pdbx_strand_id
1 'polypeptide(L)'
;IERLTTAGVGLAAESGEFLEIVKKMVFQGKPWNDDNREHLIIELGDTMWYVMQACMALDVDINDVIRRNVTKLEKRYPSGSFDVEKSEHRRVGDR
;
A
#
# COMPACT_ATOMS: atom_id res chain seq x y z
N ILE A 1 5.74 -6.61 19.43
CA ILE A 1 5.56 -5.14 19.36
C ILE A 1 6.76 -4.48 18.70
N GLU A 2 7.97 -4.87 19.05
CA GLU A 2 9.17 -4.32 18.40
C GLU A 2 9.20 -4.56 16.90
N ARG A 3 8.85 -5.78 16.47
CA ARG A 3 8.78 -6.12 15.06
C ARG A 3 7.66 -5.34 14.35
N LEU A 4 6.53 -5.14 15.01
CA LEU A 4 5.42 -4.34 14.48
C LEU A 4 5.83 -2.88 14.33
N THR A 5 6.53 -2.34 15.31
CA THR A 5 7.05 -0.96 15.25
C THR A 5 8.02 -0.82 14.08
N THR A 6 8.96 -1.75 13.93
CA THR A 6 9.93 -1.74 12.83
C THR A 6 9.20 -1.83 11.47
N ALA A 7 8.22 -2.72 11.37
CA ALA A 7 7.43 -2.86 10.15
C ALA A 7 6.67 -1.58 9.83
N GLY A 8 6.01 -0.99 10.82
CA GLY A 8 5.24 0.24 10.61
C GLY A 8 6.09 1.42 10.19
N VAL A 9 7.22 1.62 10.86
CA VAL A 9 8.18 2.67 10.49
C VAL A 9 8.73 2.43 9.09
N GLY A 10 9.11 1.17 8.79
CA GLY A 10 9.64 0.81 7.47
C GLY A 10 8.60 1.03 6.36
N LEU A 11 7.35 0.64 6.58
CA LEU A 11 6.27 0.88 5.61
C LEU A 11 6.12 2.37 5.32
N ALA A 12 6.10 3.20 6.35
CA ALA A 12 5.96 4.65 6.19
C ALA A 12 7.16 5.23 5.43
N ALA A 13 8.37 4.81 5.79
CA ALA A 13 9.59 5.29 5.15
C ALA A 13 9.66 4.91 3.68
N GLU A 14 9.37 3.66 3.33
CA GLU A 14 9.43 3.18 1.94
C GLU A 14 8.31 3.78 1.09
N SER A 15 7.12 3.97 1.66
CA SER A 15 6.03 4.69 0.97
C SER A 15 6.45 6.12 0.66
N GLY A 16 7.16 6.76 1.58
CA GLY A 16 7.72 8.10 1.38
C GLY A 16 8.78 8.14 0.28
N GLU A 17 9.64 7.14 0.19
CA GLU A 17 10.63 7.01 -0.89
C GLU A 17 9.97 6.88 -2.26
N PHE A 18 8.91 6.07 -2.34
CA PHE A 18 8.11 5.94 -3.56
C PHE A 18 7.51 7.29 -3.96
N LEU A 19 6.88 7.95 -2.99
CA LEU A 19 6.27 9.27 -3.22
C LEU A 19 7.30 10.31 -3.67
N GLU A 20 8.51 10.27 -3.12
CA GLU A 20 9.57 11.20 -3.48
C GLU A 20 9.94 11.10 -4.97
N ILE A 21 9.97 9.88 -5.51
CA ILE A 21 10.24 9.67 -6.94
C ILE A 21 9.10 10.28 -7.78
N VAL A 22 7.85 10.00 -7.41
CA VAL A 22 6.67 10.55 -8.09
C VAL A 22 6.68 12.08 -8.02
N LYS A 23 6.96 12.63 -6.86
CA LYS A 23 7.01 14.06 -6.61
C LYS A 23 8.04 14.74 -7.52
N LYS A 24 9.21 14.15 -7.71
CA LYS A 24 10.24 14.71 -8.60
C LYS A 24 9.77 14.75 -10.05
N MET A 25 9.03 13.75 -10.49
CA MET A 25 8.47 13.74 -11.83
C MET A 25 7.40 14.82 -12.00
N VAL A 26 6.52 14.98 -11.01
CA VAL A 26 5.40 15.92 -11.09
C VAL A 26 5.85 17.37 -10.92
N PHE A 27 6.72 17.65 -9.95
CA PHE A 27 7.06 19.02 -9.54
C PHE A 27 8.42 19.51 -9.99
N GLN A 28 9.33 18.61 -10.36
CA GLN A 28 10.69 18.98 -10.74
C GLN A 28 11.04 18.62 -12.19
N GLY A 29 10.05 18.21 -12.97
CA GLY A 29 10.24 17.93 -14.38
C GLY A 29 11.10 16.72 -14.68
N LYS A 30 11.31 15.81 -13.74
CA LYS A 30 12.03 14.57 -14.02
C LYS A 30 11.19 13.71 -14.95
N PRO A 31 11.80 13.10 -15.98
CA PRO A 31 11.03 12.39 -16.99
C PRO A 31 10.46 11.06 -16.48
N TRP A 32 9.34 10.66 -17.04
CA TRP A 32 8.89 9.30 -16.98
C TRP A 32 9.75 8.49 -17.97
N ASN A 33 10.64 7.68 -17.43
CA ASN A 33 11.55 6.85 -18.22
C ASN A 33 11.79 5.51 -17.54
N ASP A 34 12.56 4.64 -18.19
CA ASP A 34 12.80 3.30 -17.68
C ASP A 34 13.55 3.31 -16.35
N ASP A 35 14.48 4.24 -16.15
CA ASP A 35 15.21 4.35 -14.89
C ASP A 35 14.29 4.69 -13.73
N ASN A 36 13.42 5.67 -13.91
CA ASN A 36 12.46 6.07 -12.86
C ASN A 36 11.42 4.98 -12.63
N ARG A 37 10.97 4.33 -13.70
CA ARG A 37 10.07 3.18 -13.58
C ARG A 37 10.70 2.06 -12.77
N GLU A 38 11.93 1.71 -13.07
CA GLU A 38 12.67 0.66 -12.36
C GLU A 38 12.86 1.03 -10.89
N HIS A 39 13.18 2.28 -10.61
CA HIS A 39 13.34 2.79 -9.25
C HIS A 39 12.04 2.62 -8.45
N LEU A 40 10.91 2.96 -9.06
CA LEU A 40 9.59 2.79 -8.43
C LEU A 40 9.30 1.31 -8.13
N ILE A 41 9.66 0.41 -9.04
CA ILE A 41 9.47 -1.03 -8.84
C ILE A 41 10.31 -1.51 -7.66
N ILE A 42 11.55 -1.05 -7.55
CA ILE A 42 12.44 -1.38 -6.41
C ILE A 42 11.82 -0.91 -5.10
N GLU A 43 11.28 0.31 -5.05
CA GLU A 43 10.64 0.84 -3.84
C GLU A 43 9.38 0.06 -3.46
N LEU A 44 8.63 -0.43 -4.45
CA LEU A 44 7.50 -1.32 -4.18
C LEU A 44 7.97 -2.63 -3.52
N GLY A 45 9.08 -3.17 -4.00
CA GLY A 45 9.67 -4.38 -3.40
C GLY A 45 10.06 -4.15 -1.96
N ASP A 46 10.70 -3.02 -1.66
CA ASP A 46 11.10 -2.67 -0.30
C ASP A 46 9.85 -2.50 0.60
N THR A 47 8.79 -1.91 0.07
CA THR A 47 7.53 -1.79 0.78
C THR A 47 6.95 -3.17 1.10
N MET A 48 6.98 -4.09 0.15
CA MET A 48 6.50 -5.46 0.35
C MET A 48 7.32 -6.21 1.40
N TRP A 49 8.61 -5.95 1.48
CA TRP A 49 9.46 -6.51 2.54
C TRP A 49 8.87 -6.19 3.92
N TYR A 50 8.51 -4.93 4.16
CA TYR A 50 7.94 -4.51 5.44
C TYR A 50 6.53 -5.04 5.66
N VAL A 51 5.74 -5.20 4.59
CA VAL A 51 4.44 -5.88 4.67
C VAL A 51 4.64 -7.31 5.17
N MET A 52 5.63 -8.02 4.63
CA MET A 52 5.92 -9.39 5.07
C MET A 52 6.41 -9.43 6.51
N GLN A 53 7.22 -8.46 6.94
CA GLN A 53 7.64 -8.36 8.34
C GLN A 53 6.43 -8.18 9.28
N ALA A 54 5.48 -7.37 8.87
CA ALA A 54 4.23 -7.19 9.63
C ALA A 54 3.41 -8.47 9.69
N CYS A 55 3.30 -9.19 8.59
CA CYS A 55 2.60 -10.47 8.53
C CYS A 55 3.22 -11.49 9.49
N MET A 56 4.55 -11.55 9.53
CA MET A 56 5.27 -12.45 10.44
C MET A 56 5.00 -12.06 11.89
N ALA A 57 5.01 -10.77 12.20
CA ALA A 57 4.74 -10.29 13.56
C ALA A 57 3.31 -10.58 14.01
N LEU A 58 2.36 -10.58 13.08
CA LEU A 58 0.95 -10.84 13.36
C LEU A 58 0.58 -12.32 13.22
N ASP A 59 1.54 -13.16 12.82
CA ASP A 59 1.33 -14.58 12.56
C ASP A 59 0.18 -14.80 11.57
N VAL A 60 0.21 -14.09 10.46
CA VAL A 60 -0.80 -14.19 9.42
C VAL A 60 -0.14 -14.39 8.06
N ASP A 61 -0.79 -15.18 7.20
CA ASP A 61 -0.34 -15.37 5.82
C ASP A 61 -0.76 -14.18 4.97
N ILE A 62 0.13 -13.75 4.06
CA ILE A 62 -0.14 -12.63 3.18
C ILE A 62 -1.39 -12.87 2.32
N ASN A 63 -1.65 -14.10 1.91
CA ASN A 63 -2.83 -14.42 1.12
C ASN A 63 -4.12 -14.18 1.91
N ASP A 64 -4.10 -14.40 3.23
CA ASP A 64 -5.23 -14.10 4.09
C ASP A 64 -5.48 -12.60 4.19
N VAL A 65 -4.41 -11.81 4.30
CA VAL A 65 -4.49 -10.34 4.29
C VAL A 65 -5.14 -9.86 2.99
N ILE A 66 -4.68 -10.40 1.87
CA ILE A 66 -5.22 -10.06 0.54
C ILE A 66 -6.70 -10.42 0.44
N ARG A 67 -7.09 -11.63 0.87
CA ARG A 67 -8.49 -12.07 0.83
C ARG A 67 -9.39 -11.18 1.66
N ARG A 68 -8.95 -10.78 2.85
CA ARG A 68 -9.70 -9.88 3.72
C ARG A 68 -9.89 -8.52 3.07
N ASN A 69 -8.87 -8.04 2.37
CA ASN A 69 -8.93 -6.77 1.66
C ASN A 69 -9.91 -6.84 0.47
N VAL A 70 -9.85 -7.92 -0.31
CA VAL A 70 -10.79 -8.14 -1.43
C VAL A 70 -12.23 -8.16 -0.93
N THR A 71 -12.50 -8.90 0.15
CA THR A 71 -13.83 -8.98 0.76
C THR A 71 -14.33 -7.60 1.20
N LYS A 72 -13.47 -6.83 1.85
CA LYS A 72 -13.78 -5.47 2.27
C LYS A 72 -14.13 -4.58 1.09
N LEU A 73 -13.33 -4.64 0.01
CA LEU A 73 -13.53 -3.83 -1.19
C LEU A 73 -14.81 -4.23 -1.93
N GLU A 74 -15.16 -5.51 -1.96
CA GLU A 74 -16.40 -5.99 -2.56
C GLU A 74 -17.62 -5.42 -1.83
N LYS A 75 -17.55 -5.30 -0.51
CA LYS A 75 -18.63 -4.68 0.29
C LYS A 75 -18.73 -3.19 0.01
N ARG A 76 -17.60 -2.50 -0.14
CA ARG A 76 -17.55 -1.06 -0.38
C ARG A 76 -17.92 -0.70 -1.82
N TYR A 77 -17.50 -1.51 -2.76
CA TYR A 77 -17.67 -1.29 -4.20
C TYR A 77 -18.29 -2.52 -4.88
N PRO A 78 -19.57 -2.83 -4.58
CA PRO A 78 -20.20 -4.06 -5.10
C PRO A 78 -20.26 -4.15 -6.63
N SER A 79 -20.19 -3.00 -7.32
CA SER A 79 -20.17 -2.95 -8.79
C SER A 79 -18.79 -3.18 -9.39
N GLY A 80 -17.77 -3.34 -8.54
CA GLY A 80 -16.38 -3.45 -8.97
C GLY A 80 -15.73 -2.13 -9.36
N SER A 81 -16.42 -1.01 -9.17
CA SER A 81 -15.89 0.31 -9.48
C SER A 81 -15.89 1.22 -8.25
N PHE A 82 -15.02 2.24 -8.29
CA PHE A 82 -14.91 3.20 -7.22
C PHE A 82 -16.20 4.02 -7.09
N ASP A 83 -16.65 4.18 -5.84
CA ASP A 83 -17.82 4.99 -5.49
C ASP A 83 -17.43 5.93 -4.36
N VAL A 84 -17.35 7.24 -4.66
CA VAL A 84 -16.92 8.27 -3.72
C VAL A 84 -17.81 8.30 -2.47
N GLU A 85 -19.12 8.23 -2.66
CA GLU A 85 -20.06 8.25 -1.55
C GLU A 85 -19.85 7.06 -0.61
N LYS A 86 -19.70 5.85 -1.16
CA LYS A 86 -19.45 4.65 -0.36
C LYS A 86 -18.09 4.68 0.31
N SER A 87 -17.10 5.30 -0.34
CA SER A 87 -15.77 5.48 0.25
C SER A 87 -15.80 6.42 1.45
N GLU A 88 -16.59 7.49 1.37
CA GLU A 88 -16.75 8.47 2.46
C GLU A 88 -17.67 7.98 3.57
N HIS A 89 -18.73 7.24 3.21
CA HIS A 89 -19.75 6.76 4.15
C HIS A 89 -19.66 5.24 4.27
N ARG A 90 -18.66 4.78 5.00
CA ARG A 90 -18.43 3.35 5.22
C ARG A 90 -19.62 2.70 5.91
N ARG A 91 -19.94 1.48 5.48
CA ARG A 91 -20.98 0.66 6.13
C ARG A 91 -20.51 0.27 7.54
N VAL A 92 -21.47 0.01 8.41
CA VAL A 92 -21.17 -0.52 9.74
C VAL A 92 -20.39 -1.83 9.58
N GLY A 93 -19.23 -1.92 10.26
CA GLY A 93 -18.35 -3.07 10.18
C GLY A 93 -17.38 -3.08 9.00
N ASP A 94 -17.48 -2.13 8.09
CA ASP A 94 -16.56 -1.97 6.96
C ASP A 94 -15.44 -0.98 7.34
N ARG A 95 -14.26 -1.49 7.49
CA ARG A 95 -13.10 -0.70 7.92
C ARG A 95 -12.02 -0.65 6.87
#